data_ea5dc0ef250b371986e9de1bec626134
#
_entry.id   ea5dc0ef250b371986e9de1bec626134
#
_cell.length_a   1.000
_cell.length_b   1.000
_cell.length_c   1.000
_cell.angle_alpha   90.00
_cell.angle_beta   90.00
_cell.angle_gamma   90.00
#
_symmetry.space_group_name_H-M   'P 1'
#
loop_
_entity.id
_entity.type
_entity.pdbx_description
1 polymer ?
#
loop_
_entity_poly.entity_id
_entity_poly.type
_entity_poly.pdbx_seq_one_letter_code
_entity_poly.pdbx_strand_id
1 'polypeptide(L)'
;MNILEPQSCPECKSTLVDDKQNGEIICSGCGVVVADQIADFGPETISSNLEDKMKLARATGQVTYSQHDLGITTEISLGTKDFSGKTINHEVANQMHNLRKWQQRIRVSSPRERRLANVLAKMGETCDGLNLSRNVLETASMIYRNLDGHVDVKGKSVVSITAATIYMACKQCEVIRSLEEICRGICSSKDVKSKTKLAARYYRTMVMEMGQFTVPIVTMDKYISKIANMTQTEVRVERLALEIAEKTKDNSISDGKAPNGIAAAYLYVASVLLGQNVLQRDVSSVAGVTEVTIRNRCKEILTCYKLKITLRPSLTKN
;
A
#
# COMPACT_ATOMS: atom_id res chain seq x y z
N MET A 1 29.52 -8.70 -7.95
CA MET A 1 30.47 -9.57 -7.24
C MET A 1 29.79 -10.01 -5.98
N ASN A 2 29.29 -11.25 -5.92
CA ASN A 2 28.77 -11.82 -4.67
C ASN A 2 29.99 -12.22 -3.84
N ILE A 3 30.35 -11.40 -2.89
CA ILE A 3 31.26 -11.79 -1.83
C ILE A 3 30.43 -12.71 -0.92
N LEU A 4 30.65 -14.03 -1.05
CA LEU A 4 30.08 -15.02 -0.14
C LEU A 4 30.68 -14.73 1.24
N GLU A 5 29.88 -14.12 2.11
CA GLU A 5 30.23 -13.93 3.50
C GLU A 5 30.51 -15.32 4.13
N PRO A 6 31.65 -15.53 4.79
CA PRO A 6 31.93 -16.79 5.43
C PRO A 6 30.90 -17.05 6.53
N GLN A 7 30.20 -18.17 6.46
CA GLN A 7 29.13 -18.51 7.43
C GLN A 7 29.69 -18.97 8.79
N SER A 8 31.00 -19.26 8.90
CA SER A 8 31.65 -19.73 10.13
C SER A 8 33.12 -19.33 10.17
N CYS A 9 33.66 -19.22 11.39
CA CYS A 9 35.05 -18.89 11.61
C CYS A 9 35.99 -19.95 10.98
N PRO A 10 37.03 -19.52 10.24
CA PRO A 10 38.00 -20.48 9.64
C PRO A 10 38.82 -21.24 10.66
N GLU A 11 39.05 -20.69 11.84
CA GLU A 11 39.91 -21.33 12.89
C GLU A 11 39.13 -22.24 13.84
N CYS A 12 38.04 -21.74 14.44
CA CYS A 12 37.29 -22.48 15.46
C CYS A 12 35.89 -22.93 15.03
N LYS A 13 35.42 -22.58 13.82
CA LYS A 13 34.10 -22.90 13.27
C LYS A 13 32.91 -22.37 14.09
N SER A 14 33.15 -21.43 15.01
CA SER A 14 32.10 -20.76 15.78
C SER A 14 31.37 -19.72 14.94
N THR A 15 30.24 -19.23 15.44
CA THR A 15 29.42 -18.19 14.80
C THR A 15 30.15 -16.86 14.71
N LEU A 16 29.97 -16.17 13.60
CA LEU A 16 30.52 -14.83 13.37
C LEU A 16 29.52 -13.79 13.85
N VAL A 17 30.01 -12.70 14.40
CA VAL A 17 29.24 -11.56 14.89
C VAL A 17 29.69 -10.30 14.15
N ASP A 18 28.72 -9.56 13.66
CA ASP A 18 28.91 -8.30 12.94
C ASP A 18 29.08 -7.15 13.95
N ASP A 19 30.26 -6.57 14.06
CA ASP A 19 30.51 -5.37 14.86
C ASP A 19 30.36 -4.13 13.97
N LYS A 20 29.16 -3.57 13.99
CA LYS A 20 28.81 -2.37 13.19
C LYS A 20 29.51 -1.10 13.65
N GLN A 21 30.05 -1.06 14.88
CA GLN A 21 30.73 0.13 15.39
C GLN A 21 32.13 0.26 14.79
N ASN A 22 32.81 -0.86 14.68
CA ASN A 22 34.17 -0.91 14.13
C ASN A 22 34.20 -1.33 12.65
N GLY A 23 33.07 -1.79 12.10
CA GLY A 23 32.98 -2.27 10.72
C GLY A 23 33.75 -3.56 10.49
N GLU A 24 33.72 -4.48 11.45
CA GLU A 24 34.47 -5.73 11.46
C GLU A 24 33.54 -6.93 11.69
N ILE A 25 33.88 -8.09 11.09
CA ILE A 25 33.27 -9.37 11.41
C ILE A 25 34.21 -10.15 12.35
N ILE A 26 33.73 -10.37 13.56
CA ILE A 26 34.51 -10.98 14.64
C ILE A 26 33.95 -12.35 14.99
N CYS A 27 34.83 -13.31 15.27
CA CYS A 27 34.40 -14.60 15.77
C CYS A 27 34.03 -14.53 17.25
N SER A 28 32.85 -15.05 17.62
CA SER A 28 32.36 -15.10 19.00
C SER A 28 33.15 -16.05 19.91
N GLY A 29 33.87 -17.03 19.33
CA GLY A 29 34.60 -18.04 20.09
C GLY A 29 36.07 -17.73 20.31
N CYS A 30 36.81 -17.31 19.28
CA CYS A 30 38.26 -17.09 19.35
C CYS A 30 38.66 -15.61 19.21
N GLY A 31 37.71 -14.69 18.90
CA GLY A 31 38.01 -13.28 18.77
C GLY A 31 38.77 -12.89 17.49
N VAL A 32 38.97 -13.81 16.56
CA VAL A 32 39.63 -13.51 15.27
C VAL A 32 38.76 -12.62 14.42
N VAL A 33 39.32 -11.54 13.89
CA VAL A 33 38.67 -10.68 12.88
C VAL A 33 38.78 -11.37 11.53
N VAL A 34 37.64 -11.73 10.95
CA VAL A 34 37.56 -12.46 9.67
C VAL A 34 37.53 -11.48 8.50
N ALA A 35 36.86 -10.34 8.66
CA ALA A 35 36.84 -9.27 7.69
C ALA A 35 36.88 -7.92 8.40
N ASP A 36 37.66 -6.98 7.86
CA ASP A 36 37.75 -5.60 8.29
C ASP A 36 37.24 -4.65 7.20
N GLN A 37 37.02 -3.39 7.55
CA GLN A 37 36.58 -2.33 6.62
C GLN A 37 35.29 -2.66 5.86
N ILE A 38 34.31 -3.19 6.56
CA ILE A 38 33.00 -3.48 5.95
C ILE A 38 32.29 -2.15 5.65
N ALA A 39 31.87 -2.00 4.39
CA ALA A 39 31.14 -0.81 3.97
C ALA A 39 29.76 -0.77 4.61
N ASP A 40 29.48 0.28 5.39
CA ASP A 40 28.12 0.55 5.87
C ASP A 40 27.31 1.22 4.75
N PHE A 41 26.27 0.55 4.30
CA PHE A 41 25.30 1.08 3.32
C PHE A 41 24.20 1.93 3.97
N GLY A 42 24.26 2.13 5.27
CA GLY A 42 23.32 2.97 6.01
C GLY A 42 23.53 4.46 5.74
N PRO A 43 22.58 5.32 6.12
CA PRO A 43 22.73 6.76 6.02
C PRO A 43 23.80 7.25 7.02
N GLU A 44 24.80 7.97 6.54
CA GLU A 44 25.88 8.54 7.38
C GLU A 44 25.35 9.47 8.49
N THR A 45 24.20 10.08 8.30
CA THR A 45 23.58 10.98 9.25
C THR A 45 22.12 10.63 9.50
N ILE A 46 21.78 10.38 10.76
CA ILE A 46 20.40 10.15 11.20
C ILE A 46 19.85 11.50 11.64
N SER A 47 19.06 12.14 10.78
CA SER A 47 18.33 13.37 11.11
C SER A 47 16.83 13.09 11.21
N SER A 48 16.16 13.68 12.20
CA SER A 48 14.70 13.61 12.34
C SER A 48 13.99 14.53 11.36
N ASN A 49 14.64 15.61 10.92
CA ASN A 49 14.09 16.63 10.04
C ASN A 49 14.28 16.27 8.56
N LEU A 50 13.23 16.44 7.75
CA LEU A 50 13.26 16.13 6.33
C LEU A 50 14.22 17.05 5.55
N GLU A 51 14.29 18.34 5.95
CA GLU A 51 15.17 19.33 5.33
C GLU A 51 16.66 19.02 5.56
N ASP A 52 17.01 18.58 6.77
CA ASP A 52 18.37 18.20 7.10
C ASP A 52 18.78 16.92 6.41
N LYS A 53 17.87 15.95 6.26
CA LYS A 53 18.11 14.74 5.47
C LYS A 53 18.43 15.07 4.01
N MET A 54 17.73 16.03 3.42
CA MET A 54 17.99 16.47 2.04
C MET A 54 19.31 17.21 1.89
N LYS A 55 19.67 18.05 2.85
CA LYS A 55 20.93 18.83 2.84
C LYS A 55 22.18 17.97 3.08
N LEU A 56 22.05 16.96 3.93
CA LEU A 56 23.16 16.08 4.33
C LEU A 56 23.29 14.82 3.47
N ALA A 57 22.35 14.58 2.56
CA ALA A 57 22.41 13.44 1.66
C ALA A 57 23.55 13.60 0.64
N ARG A 58 24.60 12.77 0.79
CA ARG A 58 25.73 12.75 -0.13
C ARG A 58 25.52 11.89 -1.36
N ALA A 59 24.67 10.87 -1.22
CA ALA A 59 24.43 9.88 -2.25
C ALA A 59 23.04 10.04 -2.85
N THR A 60 22.79 9.32 -3.93
CA THR A 60 21.47 9.14 -4.52
C THR A 60 20.49 8.64 -3.46
N GLY A 61 19.23 9.09 -3.56
CA GLY A 61 18.16 8.66 -2.68
C GLY A 61 18.00 7.13 -2.64
N GLN A 62 17.20 6.64 -1.70
CA GLN A 62 16.89 5.21 -1.59
C GLN A 62 16.43 4.64 -2.93
N VAL A 63 16.90 3.44 -3.25
CA VAL A 63 16.39 2.68 -4.40
C VAL A 63 14.88 2.50 -4.24
N THR A 64 14.12 2.97 -5.23
CA THR A 64 12.65 2.89 -5.23
C THR A 64 12.16 2.17 -6.46
N TYR A 65 11.23 1.25 -6.28
CA TYR A 65 10.59 0.56 -7.41
C TYR A 65 9.59 1.44 -8.14
N SER A 66 9.16 2.55 -7.53
CA SER A 66 8.20 3.50 -8.11
C SER A 66 8.75 4.30 -9.27
N GLN A 67 10.09 4.43 -9.39
CA GLN A 67 10.73 5.08 -10.52
C GLN A 67 11.23 4.06 -11.54
N HIS A 68 11.13 4.35 -12.85
CA HIS A 68 11.49 3.40 -13.91
C HIS A 68 12.95 2.93 -13.84
N ASP A 69 13.85 3.78 -13.39
CA ASP A 69 15.30 3.59 -13.23
C ASP A 69 15.71 3.27 -11.78
N LEU A 70 14.77 2.91 -10.93
CA LEU A 70 14.98 2.63 -9.49
C LEU A 70 15.49 3.83 -8.67
N GLY A 71 15.40 5.04 -9.22
CA GLY A 71 15.88 6.26 -8.56
C GLY A 71 17.39 6.51 -8.70
N ILE A 72 18.07 5.80 -9.60
CA ILE A 72 19.52 5.91 -9.77
C ILE A 72 19.92 7.16 -10.56
N THR A 73 19.07 7.61 -11.51
CA THR A 73 19.37 8.77 -12.33
C THR A 73 18.94 10.09 -11.69
N THR A 74 19.72 11.13 -11.93
CA THR A 74 19.39 12.49 -11.48
C THR A 74 18.44 13.18 -12.44
N GLU A 75 17.64 14.11 -11.95
CA GLU A 75 16.74 14.95 -12.73
C GLU A 75 17.11 16.42 -12.64
N ILE A 76 17.01 17.11 -13.78
CA ILE A 76 17.15 18.56 -13.81
C ILE A 76 15.86 19.17 -13.25
N SER A 77 15.96 19.87 -12.11
CA SER A 77 14.83 20.49 -11.42
C SER A 77 14.01 21.40 -12.34
N LEU A 78 12.69 21.44 -12.12
CA LEU A 78 11.77 22.35 -12.80
C LEU A 78 11.85 23.79 -12.26
N GLY A 79 12.62 24.02 -11.21
CA GLY A 79 12.75 25.32 -10.57
C GLY A 79 13.29 26.41 -11.49
N THR A 80 12.82 27.63 -11.28
CA THR A 80 13.34 28.86 -11.91
C THR A 80 14.39 29.56 -11.04
N LYS A 81 14.73 28.97 -9.92
CA LYS A 81 15.73 29.48 -8.96
C LYS A 81 16.91 28.51 -8.88
N ASP A 82 18.09 29.06 -8.74
CA ASP A 82 19.32 28.34 -8.46
C ASP A 82 19.35 27.86 -6.99
N PHE A 83 20.28 26.97 -6.65
CA PHE A 83 20.47 26.46 -5.27
C PHE A 83 20.70 27.60 -4.27
N SER A 84 21.32 28.72 -4.67
CA SER A 84 21.48 29.92 -3.85
C SER A 84 20.24 30.82 -3.75
N GLY A 85 19.08 30.39 -4.33
CA GLY A 85 17.81 31.13 -4.30
C GLY A 85 17.70 32.27 -5.30
N LYS A 86 18.73 32.52 -6.14
CA LYS A 86 18.69 33.54 -7.20
C LYS A 86 17.85 33.08 -8.38
N THR A 87 17.09 33.99 -8.98
CA THR A 87 16.34 33.74 -10.20
C THR A 87 17.27 33.52 -11.38
N ILE A 88 17.03 32.47 -12.15
CA ILE A 88 17.82 32.10 -13.33
C ILE A 88 17.50 33.05 -14.50
N ASN A 89 18.51 33.51 -15.21
CA ASN A 89 18.36 34.35 -16.42
C ASN A 89 17.53 33.63 -17.47
N HIS A 90 16.78 34.38 -18.28
CA HIS A 90 15.90 33.85 -19.34
C HIS A 90 16.65 32.97 -20.37
N GLU A 91 17.87 33.32 -20.74
CA GLU A 91 18.70 32.53 -21.66
C GLU A 91 19.06 31.16 -21.05
N VAL A 92 19.49 31.14 -19.78
CA VAL A 92 19.83 29.93 -19.08
C VAL A 92 18.58 29.07 -18.85
N ALA A 93 17.41 29.68 -18.57
CA ALA A 93 16.14 28.98 -18.44
C ALA A 93 15.74 28.26 -19.74
N ASN A 94 15.95 28.88 -20.90
CA ASN A 94 15.73 28.25 -22.20
C ASN A 94 16.70 27.08 -22.47
N GLN A 95 17.97 27.23 -22.11
CA GLN A 95 18.95 26.15 -22.21
C GLN A 95 18.56 24.98 -21.32
N MET A 96 18.17 25.25 -20.06
CA MET A 96 17.71 24.24 -19.13
C MET A 96 16.44 23.50 -19.63
N HIS A 97 15.52 24.23 -20.29
CA HIS A 97 14.35 23.61 -20.89
C HIS A 97 14.72 22.61 -22.00
N ASN A 98 15.68 22.99 -22.85
CA ASN A 98 16.19 22.10 -23.90
C ASN A 98 16.90 20.88 -23.30
N LEU A 99 17.73 21.08 -22.26
CA LEU A 99 18.45 20.01 -21.58
C LEU A 99 17.44 19.00 -20.94
N ARG A 100 16.35 19.49 -20.33
CA ARG A 100 15.28 18.62 -19.80
C ARG A 100 14.63 17.76 -20.87
N LYS A 101 14.34 18.37 -22.04
CA LYS A 101 13.80 17.61 -23.19
C LYS A 101 14.74 16.51 -23.65
N TRP A 102 16.03 16.80 -23.73
CA TRP A 102 17.03 15.81 -24.12
C TRP A 102 17.18 14.74 -23.05
N GLN A 103 17.25 15.13 -21.78
CA GLN A 103 17.29 14.19 -20.65
C GLN A 103 16.12 13.20 -20.69
N GLN A 104 14.88 13.68 -20.84
CA GLN A 104 13.71 12.81 -20.94
C GLN A 104 13.79 11.83 -22.12
N ARG A 105 14.33 12.28 -23.27
CA ARG A 105 14.48 11.41 -24.45
C ARG A 105 15.53 10.33 -24.26
N ILE A 106 16.64 10.67 -23.62
CA ILE A 106 17.76 9.75 -23.40
C ILE A 106 17.38 8.74 -22.29
N ARG A 107 16.71 9.21 -21.25
CA ARG A 107 16.36 8.42 -20.07
C ARG A 107 15.41 7.27 -20.38
N VAL A 108 14.54 7.44 -21.39
CA VAL A 108 13.54 6.44 -21.77
C VAL A 108 13.66 6.14 -23.26
N SER A 109 14.54 5.23 -23.61
CA SER A 109 14.87 4.92 -25.00
C SER A 109 13.89 3.96 -25.66
N SER A 110 13.50 2.88 -24.94
CA SER A 110 12.68 1.81 -25.51
C SER A 110 11.17 2.05 -25.31
N PRO A 111 10.32 1.54 -26.22
CA PRO A 111 8.86 1.60 -26.05
C PRO A 111 8.36 0.90 -24.77
N ARG A 112 9.07 -0.14 -24.32
CA ARG A 112 8.77 -0.86 -23.10
C ARG A 112 9.04 0.01 -21.87
N GLU A 113 10.19 0.67 -21.81
CA GLU A 113 10.53 1.59 -20.72
C GLU A 113 9.57 2.79 -20.65
N ARG A 114 9.17 3.36 -21.81
CA ARG A 114 8.15 4.43 -21.85
C ARG A 114 6.84 3.99 -21.22
N ARG A 115 6.42 2.76 -21.55
CA ARG A 115 5.21 2.21 -20.96
C ARG A 115 5.36 2.00 -19.47
N LEU A 116 6.48 1.43 -19.02
CA LEU A 116 6.80 1.26 -17.61
C LEU A 116 6.76 2.61 -16.87
N ALA A 117 7.46 3.63 -17.39
CA ALA A 117 7.47 4.97 -16.81
C ALA A 117 6.06 5.58 -16.71
N ASN A 118 5.24 5.44 -17.77
CA ASN A 118 3.87 5.95 -17.78
C ASN A 118 2.98 5.24 -16.76
N VAL A 119 3.12 3.92 -16.60
CA VAL A 119 2.33 3.16 -15.62
C VAL A 119 2.74 3.51 -14.21
N LEU A 120 4.06 3.60 -13.93
CA LEU A 120 4.58 3.95 -12.61
C LEU A 120 4.19 5.39 -12.22
N ALA A 121 4.30 6.35 -13.14
CA ALA A 121 3.83 7.72 -12.91
C ALA A 121 2.33 7.75 -12.57
N LYS A 122 1.52 7.00 -13.34
CA LYS A 122 0.08 6.92 -13.08
C LYS A 122 -0.26 6.23 -11.76
N MET A 123 0.55 5.26 -11.32
CA MET A 123 0.44 4.66 -9.99
C MET A 123 0.72 5.68 -8.89
N GLY A 124 1.78 6.48 -9.01
CA GLY A 124 2.10 7.55 -8.07
C GLY A 124 0.95 8.54 -7.93
N GLU A 125 0.49 9.13 -9.04
CA GLU A 125 -0.65 10.06 -9.04
C GLU A 125 -1.90 9.48 -8.36
N THR A 126 -2.17 8.19 -8.62
CA THR A 126 -3.35 7.52 -8.05
C THR A 126 -3.20 7.26 -6.56
N CYS A 127 -2.03 6.79 -6.13
CA CYS A 127 -1.75 6.53 -4.72
C CYS A 127 -1.80 7.83 -3.90
N ASP A 128 -1.25 8.92 -4.44
CA ASP A 128 -1.30 10.24 -3.80
C ASP A 128 -2.76 10.76 -3.72
N GLY A 129 -3.52 10.64 -4.81
CA GLY A 129 -4.93 11.04 -4.84
C GLY A 129 -5.85 10.24 -3.91
N LEU A 130 -5.50 8.99 -3.61
CA LEU A 130 -6.24 8.12 -2.69
C LEU A 130 -5.64 8.10 -1.27
N ASN A 131 -4.60 8.89 -0.99
CA ASN A 131 -3.85 8.91 0.27
C ASN A 131 -3.42 7.50 0.71
N LEU A 132 -2.83 6.74 -0.22
CA LEU A 132 -2.28 5.42 0.07
C LEU A 132 -0.85 5.55 0.60
N SER A 133 -0.45 4.61 1.47
CA SER A 133 0.91 4.60 2.00
C SER A 133 1.96 4.29 0.91
N ARG A 134 3.18 4.79 1.10
CA ARG A 134 4.31 4.53 0.21
C ARG A 134 4.56 3.03 0.02
N ASN A 135 4.34 2.21 1.06
CA ASN A 135 4.48 0.76 0.97
C ASN A 135 3.57 0.15 -0.10
N VAL A 136 2.33 0.63 -0.22
CA VAL A 136 1.39 0.17 -1.26
C VAL A 136 1.90 0.54 -2.65
N LEU A 137 2.44 1.75 -2.83
CA LEU A 137 3.02 2.20 -4.09
C LEU A 137 4.23 1.35 -4.49
N GLU A 138 5.16 1.10 -3.57
CA GLU A 138 6.35 0.28 -3.82
C GLU A 138 5.96 -1.17 -4.15
N THR A 139 5.02 -1.75 -3.39
CA THR A 139 4.50 -3.09 -3.66
C THR A 139 3.81 -3.18 -5.03
N ALA A 140 2.99 -2.18 -5.38
CA ALA A 140 2.34 -2.12 -6.69
C ALA A 140 3.36 -2.04 -7.83
N SER A 141 4.39 -1.22 -7.65
CA SER A 141 5.47 -1.04 -8.61
C SER A 141 6.27 -2.33 -8.82
N MET A 142 6.57 -3.05 -7.74
CA MET A 142 7.23 -4.36 -7.78
C MET A 142 6.37 -5.41 -8.50
N ILE A 143 5.07 -5.48 -8.18
CA ILE A 143 4.13 -6.37 -8.85
C ILE A 143 4.08 -6.09 -10.35
N TYR A 144 4.02 -4.82 -10.76
CA TYR A 144 3.97 -4.47 -12.18
C TYR A 144 5.25 -4.82 -12.93
N ARG A 145 6.43 -4.62 -12.32
CA ARG A 145 7.72 -5.02 -12.91
C ARG A 145 7.81 -6.52 -13.11
N ASN A 146 7.36 -7.31 -12.14
CA ASN A 146 7.29 -8.76 -12.27
C ASN A 146 6.30 -9.16 -13.38
N LEU A 147 5.13 -8.51 -13.44
CA LEU A 147 4.15 -8.76 -14.47
C LEU A 147 4.68 -8.45 -15.89
N ASP A 148 5.38 -7.34 -16.06
CA ASP A 148 5.96 -6.94 -17.36
C ASP A 148 7.04 -7.90 -17.85
N GLY A 149 7.63 -8.71 -16.94
CA GLY A 149 8.57 -9.79 -17.26
C GLY A 149 7.89 -11.09 -17.73
N HIS A 150 6.68 -11.38 -17.26
CA HIS A 150 6.01 -12.69 -17.47
C HIS A 150 4.82 -12.63 -18.44
N VAL A 151 4.15 -11.50 -18.52
CA VAL A 151 2.92 -11.36 -19.30
C VAL A 151 3.10 -10.35 -20.43
N ASP A 152 2.59 -10.67 -21.62
CA ASP A 152 2.54 -9.68 -22.69
C ASP A 152 1.53 -8.57 -22.32
N VAL A 153 2.07 -7.47 -21.88
CA VAL A 153 1.31 -6.28 -21.47
C VAL A 153 1.01 -5.37 -22.65
N LYS A 154 1.59 -5.62 -23.84
CA LYS A 154 1.36 -4.83 -25.05
C LYS A 154 -0.12 -4.75 -25.42
N GLY A 155 -0.57 -3.56 -25.81
CA GLY A 155 -1.96 -3.31 -26.20
C GLY A 155 -2.98 -3.23 -25.04
N LYS A 156 -2.62 -3.58 -23.81
CA LYS A 156 -3.53 -3.46 -22.66
C LYS A 156 -3.66 -2.00 -22.19
N SER A 157 -4.83 -1.62 -21.71
CA SER A 157 -5.10 -0.26 -21.20
C SER A 157 -4.24 0.05 -19.97
N VAL A 158 -3.44 1.12 -20.04
CA VAL A 158 -2.59 1.60 -18.93
C VAL A 158 -3.43 1.81 -17.66
N VAL A 159 -4.55 2.50 -17.78
CA VAL A 159 -5.46 2.81 -16.66
C VAL A 159 -5.96 1.55 -15.94
N SER A 160 -6.44 0.57 -16.71
CA SER A 160 -7.04 -0.63 -16.12
C SER A 160 -5.99 -1.55 -15.52
N ILE A 161 -4.78 -1.59 -16.08
CA ILE A 161 -3.68 -2.38 -15.53
C ILE A 161 -3.12 -1.74 -14.26
N THR A 162 -2.98 -0.40 -14.24
CA THR A 162 -2.61 0.35 -13.03
C THR A 162 -3.62 0.11 -11.91
N ALA A 163 -4.92 0.19 -12.20
CA ALA A 163 -5.95 -0.08 -11.20
C ALA A 163 -5.88 -1.52 -10.65
N ALA A 164 -5.62 -2.51 -11.52
CA ALA A 164 -5.52 -3.90 -11.10
C ALA A 164 -4.28 -4.16 -10.23
N THR A 165 -3.13 -3.58 -10.57
CA THR A 165 -1.90 -3.70 -9.78
C THR A 165 -2.00 -3.02 -8.42
N ILE A 166 -2.55 -1.80 -8.36
CA ILE A 166 -2.80 -1.11 -7.08
C ILE A 166 -3.77 -1.93 -6.22
N TYR A 167 -4.83 -2.48 -6.81
CA TYR A 167 -5.79 -3.32 -6.07
C TYR A 167 -5.12 -4.57 -5.48
N MET A 168 -4.24 -5.21 -6.25
CA MET A 168 -3.47 -6.37 -5.77
C MET A 168 -2.52 -5.98 -4.63
N ALA A 169 -1.80 -4.87 -4.77
CA ALA A 169 -0.93 -4.34 -3.72
C ALA A 169 -1.71 -3.96 -2.46
N CYS A 170 -2.86 -3.31 -2.59
CA CYS A 170 -3.74 -3.02 -1.45
C CYS A 170 -4.12 -4.30 -0.69
N LYS A 171 -4.42 -5.38 -1.40
CA LYS A 171 -4.71 -6.68 -0.75
C LYS A 171 -3.49 -7.27 -0.06
N GLN A 172 -2.30 -7.19 -0.67
CA GLN A 172 -1.06 -7.67 -0.04
C GLN A 172 -0.66 -6.87 1.20
N CYS A 173 -0.86 -5.56 1.15
CA CYS A 173 -0.63 -4.66 2.30
C CYS A 173 -1.83 -4.62 3.27
N GLU A 174 -2.86 -5.45 3.03
CA GLU A 174 -4.07 -5.55 3.85
C GLU A 174 -4.84 -4.22 3.99
N VAL A 175 -4.71 -3.33 3.01
CA VAL A 175 -5.45 -2.06 2.91
C VAL A 175 -6.74 -2.30 2.15
N ILE A 176 -7.87 -1.97 2.75
CA ILE A 176 -9.18 -2.19 2.11
C ILE A 176 -9.54 -1.01 1.21
N ARG A 177 -9.43 -1.24 -0.10
CA ARG A 177 -9.94 -0.33 -1.14
C ARG A 177 -10.73 -1.13 -2.16
N SER A 178 -11.82 -0.57 -2.67
CA SER A 178 -12.59 -1.22 -3.74
C SER A 178 -11.94 -0.91 -5.09
N LEU A 179 -12.07 -1.85 -6.03
CA LEU A 179 -11.56 -1.65 -7.40
C LEU A 179 -12.24 -0.46 -8.09
N GLU A 180 -13.52 -0.22 -7.77
CA GLU A 180 -14.28 0.92 -8.30
C GLU A 180 -13.76 2.26 -7.75
N GLU A 181 -13.43 2.32 -6.45
CA GLU A 181 -12.82 3.48 -5.78
C GLU A 181 -11.48 3.85 -6.44
N ILE A 182 -10.62 2.85 -6.68
CA ILE A 182 -9.34 3.04 -7.37
C ILE A 182 -9.56 3.54 -8.81
N CYS A 183 -10.49 2.94 -9.55
CA CYS A 183 -10.78 3.38 -10.91
C CYS A 183 -11.36 4.80 -10.97
N ARG A 184 -12.14 5.23 -9.98
CA ARG A 184 -12.61 6.63 -9.87
C ARG A 184 -11.47 7.62 -9.64
N GLY A 185 -10.45 7.23 -8.87
CA GLY A 185 -9.24 8.04 -8.68
C GLY A 185 -8.42 8.23 -9.95
N ILE A 186 -8.51 7.30 -10.91
CA ILE A 186 -7.73 7.34 -12.16
C ILE A 186 -8.50 8.00 -13.31
N CYS A 187 -9.82 7.79 -13.38
CA CYS A 187 -10.64 8.11 -14.53
C CYS A 187 -11.68 9.18 -14.25
N SER A 188 -12.03 9.94 -15.30
CA SER A 188 -13.25 10.76 -15.32
C SER A 188 -14.51 9.88 -15.22
N SER A 189 -15.58 10.41 -14.62
CA SER A 189 -16.80 9.68 -14.21
C SER A 189 -17.48 8.82 -15.27
N LYS A 190 -17.35 9.15 -16.57
CA LYS A 190 -18.08 8.47 -17.66
C LYS A 190 -17.59 7.04 -17.94
N ASP A 191 -16.31 6.76 -17.75
CA ASP A 191 -15.69 5.49 -18.15
C ASP A 191 -15.43 4.49 -17.01
N VAL A 192 -15.77 4.85 -15.77
CA VAL A 192 -15.41 4.07 -14.57
C VAL A 192 -15.91 2.63 -14.66
N LYS A 193 -17.17 2.39 -15.03
CA LYS A 193 -17.74 1.04 -15.05
C LYS A 193 -17.05 0.11 -16.06
N SER A 194 -16.73 0.63 -17.27
CA SER A 194 -16.04 -0.16 -18.30
C SER A 194 -14.61 -0.48 -17.88
N LYS A 195 -13.90 0.50 -17.34
CA LYS A 195 -12.52 0.35 -16.85
C LYS A 195 -12.44 -0.58 -15.64
N THR A 196 -13.41 -0.53 -14.72
CA THR A 196 -13.49 -1.45 -13.57
C THR A 196 -13.67 -2.90 -14.01
N LYS A 197 -14.56 -3.16 -14.98
CA LYS A 197 -14.72 -4.52 -15.55
C LYS A 197 -13.42 -5.04 -16.16
N LEU A 198 -12.73 -4.18 -16.92
CA LEU A 198 -11.46 -4.53 -17.55
C LEU A 198 -10.35 -4.75 -16.49
N ALA A 199 -10.27 -3.89 -15.49
CA ALA A 199 -9.33 -4.03 -14.37
C ALA A 199 -9.58 -5.33 -13.58
N ALA A 200 -10.84 -5.70 -13.33
CA ALA A 200 -11.19 -6.96 -12.69
C ALA A 200 -10.74 -8.16 -13.50
N ARG A 201 -10.83 -8.08 -14.85
CA ARG A 201 -10.32 -9.14 -15.74
C ARG A 201 -8.79 -9.25 -15.64
N TYR A 202 -8.08 -8.12 -15.69
CA TYR A 202 -6.62 -8.11 -15.56
C TYR A 202 -6.16 -8.62 -14.19
N TYR A 203 -6.85 -8.25 -13.11
CA TYR A 203 -6.57 -8.77 -11.79
C TYR A 203 -6.65 -10.30 -11.73
N ARG A 204 -7.71 -10.92 -12.32
CA ARG A 204 -7.82 -12.38 -12.38
C ARG A 204 -6.69 -13.02 -13.18
N THR A 205 -6.33 -12.44 -14.31
CA THR A 205 -5.19 -12.92 -15.11
C THR A 205 -3.88 -12.84 -14.31
N MET A 206 -3.64 -11.74 -13.60
CA MET A 206 -2.46 -11.60 -12.73
C MET A 206 -2.39 -12.66 -11.64
N VAL A 207 -3.51 -12.91 -10.95
CA VAL A 207 -3.57 -13.94 -9.89
C VAL A 207 -3.29 -15.33 -10.44
N MET A 208 -3.78 -15.64 -11.66
CA MET A 208 -3.55 -16.93 -12.31
C MET A 208 -2.08 -17.12 -12.74
N GLU A 209 -1.48 -16.11 -13.33
CA GLU A 209 -0.14 -16.19 -13.91
C GLU A 209 0.98 -16.02 -12.88
N MET A 210 0.73 -15.21 -11.85
CA MET A 210 1.68 -14.95 -10.77
C MET A 210 1.51 -15.92 -9.59
N GLY A 211 1.09 -17.14 -9.79
CA GLY A 211 0.71 -18.17 -8.79
C GLY A 211 1.56 -18.28 -7.51
N GLN A 212 2.71 -17.61 -7.45
CA GLN A 212 3.57 -17.49 -6.28
C GLN A 212 3.13 -16.38 -5.30
N PHE A 213 2.28 -15.45 -5.72
CA PHE A 213 1.78 -14.40 -4.84
C PHE A 213 0.50 -14.88 -4.16
N THR A 214 0.65 -15.44 -2.98
CA THR A 214 -0.49 -15.69 -2.09
C THR A 214 -1.09 -14.34 -1.71
N VAL A 215 -2.29 -14.07 -2.24
CA VAL A 215 -3.05 -12.88 -1.84
C VAL A 215 -3.64 -13.18 -0.47
N PRO A 216 -3.22 -12.50 0.61
CA PRO A 216 -3.74 -12.75 1.94
C PRO A 216 -5.25 -12.48 1.96
N ILE A 217 -5.97 -13.31 2.70
CA ILE A 217 -7.40 -13.10 2.95
C ILE A 217 -7.52 -11.96 3.98
N VAL A 218 -8.09 -10.85 3.56
CA VAL A 218 -8.31 -9.72 4.46
C VAL A 218 -9.35 -10.12 5.51
N THR A 219 -9.01 -9.97 6.79
CA THR A 219 -9.88 -10.34 7.91
C THR A 219 -11.12 -9.45 8.00
N MET A 220 -12.21 -9.97 8.57
CA MET A 220 -13.48 -9.23 8.74
C MET A 220 -13.29 -7.98 9.61
N ASP A 221 -12.38 -8.05 10.59
CA ASP A 221 -12.10 -6.99 11.54
C ASP A 221 -11.70 -5.68 10.83
N LYS A 222 -10.85 -5.77 9.80
CA LYS A 222 -10.42 -4.61 9.02
C LYS A 222 -11.57 -3.95 8.25
N TYR A 223 -12.54 -4.74 7.78
CA TYR A 223 -13.74 -4.20 7.13
C TYR A 223 -14.62 -3.46 8.12
N ILE A 224 -14.80 -3.99 9.34
CA ILE A 224 -15.57 -3.35 10.41
C ILE A 224 -14.89 -2.04 10.81
N SER A 225 -13.59 -2.06 11.08
CA SER A 225 -12.82 -0.86 11.45
C SER A 225 -12.84 0.21 10.35
N LYS A 226 -12.75 -0.19 9.07
CA LYS A 226 -12.89 0.76 7.95
C LYS A 226 -14.24 1.47 7.97
N ILE A 227 -15.34 0.70 8.10
CA ILE A 227 -16.69 1.28 8.08
C ILE A 227 -16.91 2.15 9.32
N ALA A 228 -16.46 1.70 10.50
CA ALA A 228 -16.55 2.44 11.74
C ALA A 228 -15.85 3.81 11.67
N ASN A 229 -14.62 3.83 11.16
CA ASN A 229 -13.86 5.07 10.97
C ASN A 229 -14.51 6.03 9.97
N MET A 230 -15.05 5.52 8.86
CA MET A 230 -15.71 6.36 7.86
C MET A 230 -17.08 6.89 8.32
N THR A 231 -17.79 6.14 9.16
CA THR A 231 -19.07 6.57 9.77
C THR A 231 -18.89 7.35 11.07
N GLN A 232 -17.62 7.53 11.52
CA GLN A 232 -17.26 8.22 12.76
C GLN A 232 -18.05 7.68 13.99
N THR A 233 -18.23 6.37 14.05
CA THR A 233 -18.90 5.72 15.18
C THR A 233 -18.00 5.64 16.41
N GLU A 234 -18.58 5.58 17.61
CA GLU A 234 -17.82 5.43 18.83
C GLU A 234 -17.02 4.13 18.87
N VAL A 235 -15.84 4.17 19.49
CA VAL A 235 -14.96 3.01 19.68
C VAL A 235 -15.66 1.85 20.40
N ARG A 236 -16.66 2.14 21.25
CA ARG A 236 -17.45 1.11 21.94
C ARG A 236 -18.28 0.26 20.97
N VAL A 237 -18.85 0.91 19.93
CA VAL A 237 -19.63 0.22 18.89
C VAL A 237 -18.71 -0.66 18.05
N GLU A 238 -17.55 -0.13 17.65
CA GLU A 238 -16.56 -0.91 16.91
C GLU A 238 -16.11 -2.15 17.68
N ARG A 239 -15.76 -2.00 18.96
CA ARG A 239 -15.35 -3.14 19.81
C ARG A 239 -16.44 -4.19 19.93
N LEU A 240 -17.69 -3.78 20.15
CA LEU A 240 -18.81 -4.71 20.21
C LEU A 240 -19.05 -5.41 18.86
N ALA A 241 -18.93 -4.68 17.75
CA ALA A 241 -19.06 -5.27 16.42
C ALA A 241 -17.96 -6.32 16.14
N LEU A 242 -16.72 -6.05 16.56
CA LEU A 242 -15.60 -7.00 16.47
C LEU A 242 -15.85 -8.24 17.33
N GLU A 243 -16.32 -8.07 18.56
CA GLU A 243 -16.64 -9.18 19.45
C GLU A 243 -17.77 -10.07 18.89
N ILE A 244 -18.81 -9.46 18.31
CA ILE A 244 -19.88 -10.18 17.64
C ILE A 244 -19.31 -10.93 16.43
N ALA A 245 -18.48 -10.31 15.63
CA ALA A 245 -17.88 -10.92 14.44
C ALA A 245 -16.99 -12.11 14.81
N GLU A 246 -16.21 -12.02 15.89
CA GLU A 246 -15.35 -13.10 16.37
C GLU A 246 -16.19 -14.30 16.86
N LYS A 247 -17.21 -14.07 17.66
CA LYS A 247 -18.13 -15.11 18.15
C LYS A 247 -18.93 -15.78 17.04
N THR A 248 -19.09 -15.10 15.89
CA THR A 248 -19.87 -15.61 14.74
C THR A 248 -19.00 -16.24 13.66
N LYS A 249 -17.70 -16.25 13.83
CA LYS A 249 -16.73 -16.72 12.83
C LYS A 249 -16.92 -18.20 12.47
N ASP A 250 -17.25 -19.02 13.44
CA ASP A 250 -17.40 -20.47 13.26
C ASP A 250 -18.71 -20.88 12.56
N ASN A 251 -19.63 -19.95 12.39
CA ASN A 251 -20.86 -20.20 11.69
C ASN A 251 -20.77 -19.74 10.24
N SER A 252 -21.25 -20.54 9.30
CA SER A 252 -21.22 -20.29 7.85
C SER A 252 -21.99 -19.05 7.36
N ILE A 253 -22.25 -18.08 8.25
CA ILE A 253 -22.99 -16.85 7.92
C ILE A 253 -22.25 -16.01 6.86
N SER A 254 -20.93 -16.07 6.88
CA SER A 254 -20.06 -15.28 5.96
C SER A 254 -19.82 -15.95 4.62
N ASP A 255 -20.12 -17.25 4.48
CA ASP A 255 -19.77 -18.02 3.32
C ASP A 255 -20.51 -17.57 2.06
N GLY A 256 -19.74 -17.30 1.00
CA GLY A 256 -20.25 -16.88 -0.30
C GLY A 256 -20.85 -15.47 -0.37
N LYS A 257 -20.69 -14.65 0.69
CA LYS A 257 -21.26 -13.31 0.76
C LYS A 257 -20.20 -12.22 0.73
N ALA A 258 -20.60 -11.03 0.26
CA ALA A 258 -19.69 -9.88 0.22
C ALA A 258 -19.32 -9.43 1.65
N PRO A 259 -18.01 -9.34 1.99
CA PRO A 259 -17.56 -9.01 3.34
C PRO A 259 -18.00 -7.61 3.80
N ASN A 260 -18.08 -6.63 2.89
CA ASN A 260 -18.58 -5.30 3.23
C ASN A 260 -20.02 -5.33 3.77
N GLY A 261 -20.90 -6.16 3.20
CA GLY A 261 -22.29 -6.24 3.63
C GLY A 261 -22.46 -6.85 5.01
N ILE A 262 -21.61 -7.83 5.34
CA ILE A 262 -21.61 -8.48 6.65
C ILE A 262 -21.00 -7.56 7.70
N ALA A 263 -19.88 -6.91 7.40
CA ALA A 263 -19.24 -5.94 8.29
C ALA A 263 -20.18 -4.77 8.62
N ALA A 264 -20.90 -4.26 7.60
CA ALA A 264 -21.92 -3.23 7.79
C ALA A 264 -23.05 -3.68 8.71
N ALA A 265 -23.48 -4.93 8.60
CA ALA A 265 -24.52 -5.50 9.47
C ALA A 265 -24.04 -5.67 10.92
N TYR A 266 -22.82 -6.13 11.14
CA TYR A 266 -22.24 -6.20 12.50
C TYR A 266 -22.17 -4.84 13.17
N LEU A 267 -21.68 -3.83 12.44
CA LEU A 267 -21.59 -2.48 12.97
C LEU A 267 -22.97 -1.91 13.29
N TYR A 268 -23.94 -2.13 12.39
CA TYR A 268 -25.31 -1.66 12.61
C TYR A 268 -25.99 -2.37 13.81
N VAL A 269 -25.84 -3.68 13.94
CA VAL A 269 -26.36 -4.42 15.11
C VAL A 269 -25.72 -3.91 16.39
N ALA A 270 -24.39 -3.71 16.41
CA ALA A 270 -23.68 -3.18 17.57
C ALA A 270 -24.16 -1.76 17.95
N SER A 271 -24.41 -0.89 16.96
CA SER A 271 -24.91 0.47 17.20
C SER A 271 -26.30 0.47 17.81
N VAL A 272 -27.19 -0.40 17.33
CA VAL A 272 -28.55 -0.57 17.91
C VAL A 272 -28.49 -1.09 19.33
N LEU A 273 -27.63 -2.07 19.63
CA LEU A 273 -27.45 -2.63 20.96
C LEU A 273 -26.93 -1.61 21.98
N LEU A 274 -26.08 -0.68 21.55
CA LEU A 274 -25.56 0.39 22.41
C LEU A 274 -26.42 1.66 22.40
N GLY A 275 -27.56 1.65 21.68
CA GLY A 275 -28.48 2.77 21.62
C GLY A 275 -27.92 3.97 20.84
N GLN A 276 -26.90 3.77 19.99
CA GLN A 276 -26.37 4.82 19.13
C GLN A 276 -27.20 4.99 17.86
N ASN A 277 -27.46 6.23 17.50
CA ASN A 277 -28.32 6.59 16.38
C ASN A 277 -27.53 6.61 15.07
N VAL A 278 -27.09 5.45 14.58
CA VAL A 278 -26.42 5.30 13.29
C VAL A 278 -27.45 4.99 12.22
N LEU A 279 -27.54 5.84 11.18
CA LEU A 279 -28.51 5.65 10.10
C LEU A 279 -28.04 4.52 9.15
N GLN A 280 -28.98 3.65 8.78
CA GLN A 280 -28.70 2.59 7.79
C GLN A 280 -28.18 3.16 6.46
N ARG A 281 -28.67 4.35 6.08
CA ARG A 281 -28.29 5.05 4.85
C ARG A 281 -26.80 5.43 4.86
N ASP A 282 -26.28 5.90 5.99
CA ASP A 282 -24.87 6.30 6.12
C ASP A 282 -23.97 5.08 6.03
N VAL A 283 -24.31 4.02 6.77
CA VAL A 283 -23.59 2.75 6.70
C VAL A 283 -23.64 2.15 5.28
N SER A 284 -24.79 2.23 4.59
CA SER A 284 -24.95 1.70 3.23
C SER A 284 -24.07 2.44 2.22
N SER A 285 -24.02 3.77 2.33
CA SER A 285 -23.20 4.62 1.43
C SER A 285 -21.71 4.34 1.57
N VAL A 286 -21.24 4.17 2.81
CA VAL A 286 -19.83 3.89 3.13
C VAL A 286 -19.42 2.46 2.74
N ALA A 287 -20.28 1.47 3.05
CA ALA A 287 -20.04 0.08 2.72
C ALA A 287 -20.21 -0.25 1.23
N GLY A 288 -20.84 0.63 0.46
CA GLY A 288 -21.16 0.41 -0.96
C GLY A 288 -22.16 -0.74 -1.18
N VAL A 289 -23.10 -0.94 -0.23
CA VAL A 289 -24.15 -1.98 -0.28
C VAL A 289 -25.51 -1.33 -0.10
N THR A 290 -26.57 -2.00 -0.55
CA THR A 290 -27.94 -1.48 -0.36
C THR A 290 -28.42 -1.68 1.09
N GLU A 291 -29.30 -0.80 1.58
CA GLU A 291 -29.92 -0.92 2.91
C GLU A 291 -30.65 -2.25 3.07
N VAL A 292 -31.28 -2.76 2.00
CA VAL A 292 -31.95 -4.06 2.00
C VAL A 292 -30.97 -5.18 2.31
N THR A 293 -29.74 -5.11 1.76
CA THR A 293 -28.69 -6.07 2.05
C THR A 293 -28.32 -6.04 3.53
N ILE A 294 -28.14 -4.85 4.10
CA ILE A 294 -27.84 -4.70 5.53
C ILE A 294 -28.95 -5.32 6.38
N ARG A 295 -30.22 -4.99 6.11
CA ARG A 295 -31.38 -5.55 6.85
C ARG A 295 -31.43 -7.07 6.79
N ASN A 296 -31.21 -7.67 5.62
CA ASN A 296 -31.21 -9.11 5.46
C ASN A 296 -30.08 -9.77 6.25
N ARG A 297 -28.87 -9.18 6.23
CA ARG A 297 -27.73 -9.69 7.02
C ARG A 297 -27.95 -9.52 8.53
N CYS A 298 -28.55 -8.41 8.96
CA CYS A 298 -28.91 -8.24 10.37
C CYS A 298 -29.92 -9.32 10.82
N LYS A 299 -30.95 -9.61 10.01
CA LYS A 299 -31.89 -10.70 10.32
C LYS A 299 -31.19 -12.05 10.45
N GLU A 300 -30.28 -12.38 9.53
CA GLU A 300 -29.51 -13.63 9.59
C GLU A 300 -28.66 -13.69 10.88
N ILE A 301 -27.97 -12.62 11.24
CA ILE A 301 -27.17 -12.54 12.47
C ILE A 301 -28.08 -12.76 13.69
N LEU A 302 -29.23 -12.10 13.77
CA LEU A 302 -30.15 -12.18 14.89
C LEU A 302 -30.88 -13.55 14.99
N THR A 303 -31.12 -14.21 13.86
CA THR A 303 -31.74 -15.56 13.88
C THR A 303 -30.75 -16.64 14.30
N CYS A 304 -29.46 -16.48 13.97
CA CYS A 304 -28.43 -17.46 14.36
C CYS A 304 -28.03 -17.36 15.84
N TYR A 305 -28.24 -16.20 16.47
CA TYR A 305 -27.79 -15.95 17.85
C TYR A 305 -28.89 -15.53 18.78
N LYS A 306 -28.94 -16.20 19.94
CA LYS A 306 -29.69 -15.70 21.10
C LYS A 306 -28.81 -14.70 21.84
N LEU A 307 -29.04 -13.41 21.62
CA LEU A 307 -28.35 -12.35 22.34
C LEU A 307 -28.87 -12.26 23.78
N LYS A 308 -28.00 -12.50 24.76
CA LYS A 308 -28.26 -12.22 26.15
C LYS A 308 -27.67 -10.86 26.51
N ILE A 309 -28.52 -9.83 26.61
CA ILE A 309 -28.11 -8.48 26.97
C ILE A 309 -28.14 -8.33 28.48
N THR A 310 -27.02 -8.07 29.12
CA THR A 310 -26.93 -7.71 30.52
C THR A 310 -26.65 -6.19 30.61
N LEU A 311 -27.67 -5.42 30.95
CA LEU A 311 -27.53 -3.99 31.18
C LEU A 311 -26.85 -3.76 32.54
N ARG A 312 -25.70 -3.10 32.52
CA ARG A 312 -25.07 -2.56 33.72
C ARG A 312 -25.45 -1.09 33.83
N PRO A 313 -25.96 -0.65 35.01
CA PRO A 313 -26.24 0.77 35.19
C PRO A 313 -24.93 1.58 34.97
N SER A 314 -25.00 2.62 34.14
CA SER A 314 -23.90 3.55 34.01
C SER A 314 -23.77 4.27 35.35
N LEU A 315 -22.61 4.12 36.00
CA LEU A 315 -22.26 4.99 37.13
C LEU A 315 -22.10 6.40 36.56
N THR A 316 -23.17 7.20 36.72
CA THR A 316 -23.06 8.65 36.53
C THR A 316 -22.06 9.14 37.55
N LYS A 317 -20.87 9.53 37.12
CA LYS A 317 -19.96 10.33 37.94
C LYS A 317 -20.62 11.69 38.12
N ASN A 318 -21.10 11.94 39.32
CA ASN A 318 -21.38 13.29 39.79
C ASN A 318 -20.06 14.09 39.85
#